data_bfd64896b4ce4d62aa08d527920d3625
#
_entry.id   bfd64896b4ce4d62aa08d527920d3625
#
_cell.length_a   1.000
_cell.length_b   1.000
_cell.length_c   1.000
_cell.angle_alpha   90.00
_cell.angle_beta   90.00
_cell.angle_gamma   90.00
#
_symmetry.space_group_name_H-M   'P 1'
#
loop_
_entity.id
_entity.type
_entity.pdbx_description
1 polymer ?
#
loop_
_entity_poly.entity_id
_entity_poly.type
_entity_poly.pdbx_seq_one_letter_code
_entity_poly.pdbx_strand_id
1 'polypeptide(L)'
;MALRTFSHLGICVADLERSTRFYVDVLGFRELFTVGFGDELVATMERPGGFTSRMLRRDDVRVELLRWDDGHTEGDGTRRPMDRRGLTHLCFRVDDATELFAMARRAGGSAWPETRTTLAGAGPEGGPVTMVYLTDPDGVRIECIAGSPDLADL
;
A
#
# COMPACT_ATOMS: atom_id res chain seq x y z
N MET A 1 22.57 16.48 -11.42
CA MET A 1 21.31 16.14 -10.74
C MET A 1 21.62 15.15 -9.62
N ALA A 2 21.07 15.36 -8.41
CA ALA A 2 21.50 14.63 -7.21
C ALA A 2 20.64 13.38 -6.88
N LEU A 3 19.50 13.16 -7.55
CA LEU A 3 18.69 11.96 -7.36
C LEU A 3 19.39 10.73 -7.96
N ARG A 4 19.49 9.66 -7.16
CA ARG A 4 20.09 8.38 -7.57
C ARG A 4 19.02 7.34 -7.91
N THR A 5 18.20 6.98 -6.93
CA THR A 5 17.17 5.94 -7.05
C THR A 5 15.97 6.30 -6.20
N PHE A 6 14.81 5.73 -6.54
CA PHE A 6 13.66 5.72 -5.64
C PHE A 6 13.97 4.80 -4.45
N SER A 7 13.83 5.30 -3.22
CA SER A 7 14.11 4.53 -2.01
C SER A 7 12.89 3.72 -1.56
N HIS A 8 11.86 4.39 -1.05
CA HIS A 8 10.65 3.76 -0.51
C HIS A 8 9.46 4.73 -0.49
N LEU A 9 8.28 4.17 -0.23
CA LEU A 9 7.07 4.87 0.16
C LEU A 9 6.86 4.72 1.66
N GLY A 10 6.64 5.82 2.39
CA GLY A 10 6.30 5.81 3.81
C GLY A 10 4.79 5.77 4.01
N ILE A 11 4.32 4.91 4.91
CA ILE A 11 2.92 4.74 5.30
C ILE A 11 2.84 4.74 6.82
N CYS A 12 2.16 5.74 7.40
CA CYS A 12 1.86 5.76 8.82
C CYS A 12 0.72 4.79 9.13
N VAL A 13 0.92 3.91 10.12
CA VAL A 13 -0.02 2.86 10.50
C VAL A 13 -0.36 2.91 11.98
N ALA A 14 -1.59 2.57 12.32
CA ALA A 14 -2.03 2.51 13.71
C ALA A 14 -1.50 1.27 14.45
N ASP A 15 -1.35 0.15 13.76
CA ASP A 15 -0.86 -1.12 14.30
C ASP A 15 0.12 -1.76 13.33
N LEU A 16 1.42 -1.75 13.72
CA LEU A 16 2.52 -2.23 12.88
C LEU A 16 2.38 -3.70 12.51
N GLU A 17 2.00 -4.56 13.48
CA GLU A 17 1.89 -6.00 13.24
C GLU A 17 0.68 -6.34 12.35
N ARG A 18 -0.45 -5.67 12.55
CA ARG A 18 -1.64 -5.83 11.71
C ARG A 18 -1.34 -5.42 10.26
N SER A 19 -0.74 -4.25 10.08
CA SER A 19 -0.42 -3.75 8.73
C SER A 19 0.67 -4.59 8.08
N THR A 20 1.70 -5.04 8.85
CA THR A 20 2.71 -5.97 8.32
C THR A 20 2.07 -7.24 7.78
N ARG A 21 1.17 -7.89 8.54
CA ARG A 21 0.46 -9.09 8.05
C ARG A 21 -0.30 -8.83 6.75
N PHE A 22 -0.96 -7.68 6.63
CA PHE A 22 -1.64 -7.34 5.39
C PHE A 22 -0.67 -7.25 4.20
N TYR A 23 0.43 -6.50 4.35
CA TYR A 23 1.40 -6.35 3.27
C TYR A 23 2.12 -7.66 2.92
N VAL A 24 2.41 -8.51 3.91
CA VAL A 24 3.07 -9.80 3.69
C VAL A 24 2.10 -10.83 3.12
N ASP A 25 0.97 -11.08 3.80
CA ASP A 25 0.09 -12.20 3.48
C ASP A 25 -0.82 -11.91 2.27
N VAL A 26 -1.23 -10.64 2.08
CA VAL A 26 -2.14 -10.26 0.98
C VAL A 26 -1.38 -9.77 -0.24
N LEU A 27 -0.41 -8.88 -0.02
CA LEU A 27 0.31 -8.24 -1.13
C LEU A 27 1.67 -8.90 -1.45
N GLY A 28 2.08 -9.92 -0.71
CA GLY A 28 3.29 -10.71 -0.99
C GLY A 28 4.60 -9.97 -0.75
N PHE A 29 4.61 -8.95 0.12
CA PHE A 29 5.85 -8.33 0.55
C PHE A 29 6.62 -9.24 1.50
N ARG A 30 7.91 -9.00 1.65
CA ARG A 30 8.77 -9.61 2.67
C ARG A 30 9.38 -8.54 3.54
N GLU A 31 9.54 -8.82 4.81
CA GLU A 31 10.24 -7.94 5.74
C GLU A 31 11.74 -7.91 5.42
N LEU A 32 12.33 -6.71 5.49
CA LEU A 32 13.77 -6.51 5.36
C LEU A 32 14.39 -6.28 6.73
N PHE A 33 13.91 -5.29 7.47
CA PHE A 33 14.38 -4.94 8.81
C PHE A 33 13.35 -4.09 9.54
N THR A 34 13.51 -4.00 10.85
CA THR A 34 12.77 -3.10 11.73
C THR A 34 13.75 -2.31 12.57
N VAL A 35 13.54 -1.02 12.75
CA VAL A 35 14.38 -0.12 13.55
C VAL A 35 13.49 0.86 14.32
N GLY A 36 13.86 1.12 15.58
CA GLY A 36 13.24 2.15 16.41
C GLY A 36 14.07 3.44 16.38
N PHE A 37 13.39 4.57 16.42
CA PHE A 37 13.97 5.89 16.50
C PHE A 37 13.35 6.65 17.67
N GLY A 38 14.15 7.51 18.32
CA GLY A 38 13.70 8.43 19.34
C GLY A 38 13.56 9.86 18.81
N ASP A 39 13.85 10.83 19.68
CA ASP A 39 13.74 12.26 19.37
C ASP A 39 14.84 12.80 18.43
N GLU A 40 15.82 12.00 18.06
CA GLU A 40 16.89 12.41 17.14
C GLU A 40 16.39 12.77 15.74
N LEU A 41 15.20 12.34 15.37
CA LEU A 41 14.58 12.64 14.07
C LEU A 41 13.45 13.67 14.13
N VAL A 42 13.22 14.34 15.26
CA VAL A 42 12.12 15.30 15.45
C VAL A 42 12.04 16.35 14.32
N ALA A 43 13.18 16.89 13.92
CA ALA A 43 13.22 17.91 12.86
C ALA A 43 12.81 17.35 11.49
N THR A 44 13.17 16.11 11.20
CA THR A 44 12.83 15.42 9.91
C THR A 44 11.38 14.94 9.90
N MET A 45 10.91 14.45 11.04
CA MET A 45 9.57 13.89 11.20
C MET A 45 8.52 14.96 11.55
N GLU A 46 8.95 16.18 11.82
CA GLU A 46 8.10 17.33 12.19
C GLU A 46 7.19 17.05 13.41
N ARG A 47 7.60 16.07 14.24
CA ARG A 47 6.85 15.61 15.42
C ARG A 47 7.80 15.05 16.47
N PRO A 48 7.64 15.41 17.77
CA PRO A 48 8.36 14.78 18.86
C PRO A 48 7.83 13.35 19.12
N GLY A 49 8.63 12.57 19.82
CA GLY A 49 8.34 11.18 20.19
C GLY A 49 9.01 10.17 19.27
N GLY A 50 9.21 8.97 19.83
CA GLY A 50 9.79 7.86 19.11
C GLY A 50 8.81 7.20 18.15
N PHE A 51 9.36 6.47 17.19
CA PHE A 51 8.58 5.65 16.26
C PHE A 51 9.37 4.41 15.86
N THR A 52 8.62 3.39 15.43
CA THR A 52 9.18 2.18 14.85
C THR A 52 8.93 2.18 13.35
N SER A 53 10.00 2.00 12.58
CA SER A 53 10.00 1.86 11.13
C SER A 53 10.25 0.40 10.77
N ARG A 54 9.38 -0.19 9.94
CA ARG A 54 9.54 -1.52 9.35
C ARG A 54 9.59 -1.42 7.84
N MET A 55 10.72 -1.81 7.28
CA MET A 55 10.93 -1.81 5.83
C MET A 55 10.49 -3.14 5.22
N LEU A 56 9.60 -3.06 4.24
CA LEU A 56 9.12 -4.21 3.47
C LEU A 56 9.53 -4.05 2.01
N ARG A 57 9.70 -5.17 1.30
CA ARG A 57 10.02 -5.19 -0.13
C ARG A 57 9.18 -6.22 -0.86
N ARG A 58 8.71 -5.84 -2.05
CA ARG A 58 8.25 -6.73 -3.10
C ARG A 58 8.81 -6.24 -4.43
N ASP A 59 9.44 -7.10 -5.19
CA ASP A 59 10.11 -6.76 -6.46
C ASP A 59 11.04 -5.52 -6.27
N ASP A 60 10.86 -4.47 -7.02
CA ASP A 60 11.59 -3.20 -6.89
C ASP A 60 10.88 -2.17 -5.99
N VAL A 61 9.69 -2.51 -5.48
CA VAL A 61 8.93 -1.62 -4.59
C VAL A 61 9.35 -1.85 -3.14
N ARG A 62 9.59 -0.77 -2.42
CA ARG A 62 9.82 -0.76 -0.98
C ARG A 62 8.78 0.12 -0.30
N VAL A 63 8.23 -0.40 0.80
CA VAL A 63 7.28 0.29 1.67
C VAL A 63 7.85 0.33 3.07
N GLU A 64 7.87 1.49 3.66
CA GLU A 64 8.15 1.69 5.07
C GLU A 64 6.83 1.83 5.83
N LEU A 65 6.55 0.89 6.75
CA LEU A 65 5.46 1.01 7.69
C LEU A 65 5.98 1.73 8.94
N LEU A 66 5.36 2.85 9.30
CA LEU A 66 5.79 3.73 10.37
C LEU A 66 4.70 3.81 11.43
N ARG A 67 5.01 3.39 12.66
CA ARG A 67 4.12 3.47 13.82
C ARG A 67 4.74 4.32 14.92
N TRP A 68 4.01 5.32 15.40
CA TRP A 68 4.42 6.14 16.53
C TRP A 68 4.30 5.37 17.86
N ASP A 69 5.30 5.50 18.74
CA ASP A 69 5.39 4.71 19.98
C ASP A 69 4.29 5.07 20.98
N ASP A 70 3.81 6.32 20.97
CA ASP A 70 2.67 6.75 21.77
C ASP A 70 1.32 6.24 21.25
N GLY A 71 1.32 5.59 20.08
CA GLY A 71 0.13 5.04 19.45
C GLY A 71 -0.81 6.07 18.82
N HIS A 72 -0.47 7.36 18.88
CA HIS A 72 -1.30 8.40 18.29
C HIS A 72 -1.07 8.51 16.77
N THR A 73 -2.14 8.42 16.01
CA THR A 73 -2.17 8.69 14.57
C THR A 73 -3.32 9.65 14.26
N GLU A 74 -3.12 10.52 13.26
CA GLU A 74 -4.21 11.34 12.74
C GLU A 74 -4.96 10.61 11.63
N GLY A 75 -6.27 10.85 11.58
CA GLY A 75 -7.18 10.21 10.65
C GLY A 75 -7.94 9.04 11.29
N ASP A 76 -8.95 8.57 10.59
CA ASP A 76 -9.88 7.55 11.06
C ASP A 76 -9.64 6.16 10.43
N GLY A 77 -8.56 6.01 9.65
CA GLY A 77 -8.26 4.78 8.94
C GLY A 77 -9.25 4.44 7.81
N THR A 78 -10.12 5.38 7.41
CA THR A 78 -11.05 5.16 6.32
C THR A 78 -10.43 5.48 4.96
N ARG A 79 -11.02 4.88 3.92
CA ARG A 79 -10.63 5.11 2.54
C ARG A 79 -10.83 6.58 2.13
N ARG A 80 -9.74 7.26 1.80
CA ARG A 80 -9.78 8.66 1.36
C ARG A 80 -10.55 8.82 0.04
N PRO A 81 -11.29 9.94 -0.17
CA PRO A 81 -11.85 10.27 -1.47
C PRO A 81 -10.79 10.32 -2.58
N MET A 82 -11.15 9.90 -3.81
CA MET A 82 -10.20 9.87 -4.94
C MET A 82 -9.76 11.25 -5.42
N ASP A 83 -10.59 12.26 -5.22
CA ASP A 83 -10.35 13.65 -5.59
C ASP A 83 -9.57 14.45 -4.51
N ARG A 84 -9.23 13.82 -3.38
CA ARG A 84 -8.37 14.44 -2.37
C ARG A 84 -6.93 14.47 -2.86
N ARG A 85 -6.31 15.67 -2.87
CA ARG A 85 -4.93 15.85 -3.32
C ARG A 85 -3.95 14.97 -2.54
N GLY A 86 -2.94 14.42 -3.24
CA GLY A 86 -1.90 13.55 -2.72
C GLY A 86 -1.94 12.16 -3.36
N LEU A 87 -1.27 11.19 -2.76
CA LEU A 87 -1.26 9.81 -3.22
C LEU A 87 -2.69 9.25 -3.14
N THR A 88 -3.17 8.68 -4.25
CA THR A 88 -4.52 8.11 -4.35
C THR A 88 -4.54 6.62 -4.04
N HIS A 89 -3.59 5.85 -4.58
CA HIS A 89 -3.52 4.39 -4.43
C HIS A 89 -2.13 3.84 -4.76
N LEU A 90 -1.90 2.60 -4.34
CA LEU A 90 -0.86 1.72 -4.89
C LEU A 90 -1.55 0.78 -5.88
N CYS A 91 -0.93 0.52 -7.04
CA CYS A 91 -1.51 -0.37 -8.03
C CYS A 91 -0.66 -1.63 -8.18
N PHE A 92 -1.33 -2.79 -8.17
CA PHE A 92 -0.71 -4.10 -8.41
C PHE A 92 -1.39 -4.82 -9.57
N ARG A 93 -0.59 -5.38 -10.46
CA ARG A 93 -1.09 -6.32 -11.47
C ARG A 93 -1.41 -7.65 -10.81
N VAL A 94 -2.56 -8.21 -11.19
CA VAL A 94 -3.05 -9.48 -10.67
C VAL A 94 -3.67 -10.29 -11.80
N ASP A 95 -3.74 -11.61 -11.64
CA ASP A 95 -4.50 -12.47 -12.56
C ASP A 95 -6.00 -12.35 -12.27
N ASP A 96 -6.38 -12.48 -10.99
CA ASP A 96 -7.73 -12.24 -10.47
C ASP A 96 -7.67 -11.69 -9.04
N ALA A 97 -8.45 -10.65 -8.77
CA ALA A 97 -8.53 -10.03 -7.44
C ALA A 97 -9.47 -10.79 -6.47
N THR A 98 -10.24 -11.76 -6.92
CA THR A 98 -11.31 -12.38 -6.12
C THR A 98 -10.78 -13.07 -4.86
N GLU A 99 -9.65 -13.79 -4.97
CA GLU A 99 -9.01 -14.43 -3.82
C GLU A 99 -8.47 -13.40 -2.82
N LEU A 100 -7.97 -12.28 -3.31
CA LEU A 100 -7.43 -11.21 -2.47
C LEU A 100 -8.49 -10.57 -1.57
N PHE A 101 -9.78 -10.59 -1.96
CA PHE A 101 -10.87 -10.03 -1.15
C PHE A 101 -11.01 -10.73 0.20
N ALA A 102 -10.97 -12.07 0.20
CA ALA A 102 -11.05 -12.84 1.43
C ALA A 102 -9.77 -12.68 2.27
N MET A 103 -8.61 -12.65 1.64
CA MET A 103 -7.32 -12.44 2.31
C MET A 103 -7.25 -11.05 2.95
N ALA A 104 -7.64 -9.99 2.22
CA ALA A 104 -7.65 -8.62 2.71
C ALA A 104 -8.51 -8.49 3.98
N ARG A 105 -9.74 -9.03 3.97
CA ARG A 105 -10.63 -9.00 5.15
C ARG A 105 -10.06 -9.75 6.35
N ARG A 106 -9.46 -10.93 6.13
CA ARG A 106 -8.80 -11.68 7.22
C ARG A 106 -7.61 -10.96 7.82
N ALA A 107 -6.88 -10.19 7.02
CA ALA A 107 -5.73 -9.41 7.45
C ALA A 107 -6.11 -8.01 7.98
N GLY A 108 -7.40 -7.73 8.20
CA GLY A 108 -7.89 -6.47 8.78
C GLY A 108 -8.06 -5.31 7.80
N GLY A 109 -7.87 -5.55 6.51
CA GLY A 109 -8.21 -4.62 5.44
C GLY A 109 -9.66 -4.76 4.96
N SER A 110 -9.99 -4.10 3.85
CA SER A 110 -11.33 -4.16 3.26
C SER A 110 -11.27 -4.48 1.77
N ALA A 111 -12.33 -5.05 1.23
CA ALA A 111 -12.52 -5.28 -0.18
C ALA A 111 -13.75 -4.53 -0.68
N TRP A 112 -13.66 -3.95 -1.85
CA TRP A 112 -14.67 -3.10 -2.46
C TRP A 112 -15.06 -3.65 -3.84
N PRO A 113 -15.71 -4.84 -3.91
CA PRO A 113 -16.07 -5.49 -5.17
C PRO A 113 -16.99 -4.63 -6.06
N GLU A 114 -17.77 -3.71 -5.47
CA GLU A 114 -18.62 -2.77 -6.19
C GLU A 114 -17.84 -1.73 -7.00
N THR A 115 -16.54 -1.59 -6.76
CA THR A 115 -15.65 -0.71 -7.55
C THR A 115 -15.13 -1.39 -8.81
N ARG A 116 -15.50 -2.65 -9.07
CA ARG A 116 -15.04 -3.40 -10.23
C ARG A 116 -15.51 -2.73 -11.52
N THR A 117 -14.56 -2.42 -12.39
CA THR A 117 -14.79 -1.89 -13.73
C THR A 117 -14.01 -2.69 -14.74
N THR A 118 -14.64 -3.07 -15.84
CA THR A 118 -13.99 -3.76 -16.96
C THR A 118 -14.10 -2.91 -18.21
N LEU A 119 -12.96 -2.61 -18.81
CA LEU A 119 -12.84 -1.89 -20.08
C LEU A 119 -12.57 -2.92 -21.19
N ALA A 120 -13.53 -3.13 -22.07
CA ALA A 120 -13.36 -3.99 -23.22
C ALA A 120 -12.36 -3.38 -24.22
N GLY A 121 -11.48 -4.20 -24.78
CA GLY A 121 -10.53 -3.78 -25.79
C GLY A 121 -9.38 -2.90 -25.30
N ALA A 122 -9.24 -2.66 -23.98
CA ALA A 122 -8.20 -1.80 -23.45
C ALA A 122 -6.88 -2.50 -23.15
N GLY A 123 -6.86 -3.84 -23.17
CA GLY A 123 -5.67 -4.64 -22.91
C GLY A 123 -4.92 -5.04 -24.17
N PRO A 124 -3.79 -5.74 -24.02
CA PRO A 124 -3.03 -6.30 -25.12
C PRO A 124 -3.93 -7.14 -26.06
N GLU A 125 -3.65 -7.04 -27.37
CA GLU A 125 -4.42 -7.77 -28.42
C GLU A 125 -5.95 -7.52 -28.37
N GLY A 126 -6.38 -6.38 -27.77
CA GLY A 126 -7.80 -6.06 -27.63
C GLY A 126 -8.52 -6.81 -26.52
N GLY A 127 -7.78 -7.42 -25.58
CA GLY A 127 -8.35 -8.06 -24.40
C GLY A 127 -8.98 -7.05 -23.41
N PRO A 128 -9.73 -7.52 -22.39
CA PRO A 128 -10.30 -6.67 -21.38
C PRO A 128 -9.24 -6.26 -20.34
N VAL A 129 -9.38 -5.06 -19.78
CA VAL A 129 -8.68 -4.64 -18.56
C VAL A 129 -9.71 -4.47 -17.44
N THR A 130 -9.48 -5.13 -16.30
CA THR A 130 -10.37 -5.06 -15.14
C THR A 130 -9.62 -4.45 -13.97
N MET A 131 -10.25 -3.46 -13.32
CA MET A 131 -9.74 -2.80 -12.12
C MET A 131 -10.74 -2.98 -10.97
N VAL A 132 -10.22 -3.12 -9.75
CA VAL A 132 -11.01 -3.18 -8.53
C VAL A 132 -10.16 -2.76 -7.34
N TYR A 133 -10.78 -2.25 -6.27
CA TYR A 133 -10.07 -1.75 -5.09
C TYR A 133 -10.18 -2.66 -3.87
N LEU A 134 -9.08 -2.67 -3.11
CA LEU A 134 -8.96 -3.08 -1.72
C LEU A 134 -8.53 -1.87 -0.89
N THR A 135 -8.56 -1.98 0.43
CA THR A 135 -7.79 -1.11 1.33
C THR A 135 -7.00 -1.95 2.31
N ASP A 136 -5.84 -1.43 2.70
CA ASP A 136 -5.12 -1.94 3.86
C ASP A 136 -5.89 -1.63 5.17
N PRO A 137 -5.40 -2.08 6.34
CA PRO A 137 -6.05 -1.82 7.63
C PRO A 137 -6.17 -0.34 8.02
N ASP A 138 -5.38 0.53 7.43
CA ASP A 138 -5.31 1.96 7.72
C ASP A 138 -5.93 2.82 6.60
N GLY A 139 -6.68 2.19 5.68
CA GLY A 139 -7.45 2.86 4.63
C GLY A 139 -6.64 3.23 3.38
N VAL A 140 -5.38 2.81 3.27
CA VAL A 140 -4.59 2.99 2.05
C VAL A 140 -5.22 2.18 0.92
N ARG A 141 -5.53 2.86 -0.17
CA ARG A 141 -6.18 2.23 -1.32
C ARG A 141 -5.19 1.41 -2.14
N ILE A 142 -5.60 0.19 -2.45
CA ILE A 142 -4.86 -0.75 -3.30
C ILE A 142 -5.71 -1.02 -4.55
N GLU A 143 -5.21 -0.64 -5.71
CA GLU A 143 -5.79 -1.02 -7.00
C GLU A 143 -5.27 -2.39 -7.41
N CYS A 144 -6.17 -3.29 -7.75
CA CYS A 144 -5.85 -4.54 -8.41
C CYS A 144 -6.24 -4.43 -9.87
N ILE A 145 -5.27 -4.53 -10.78
CA ILE A 145 -5.52 -4.43 -12.22
C ILE A 145 -5.16 -5.74 -12.90
N ALA A 146 -6.12 -6.30 -13.64
CA ALA A 146 -5.95 -7.52 -14.45
C ALA A 146 -6.05 -7.20 -15.94
N GLY A 147 -5.27 -7.91 -16.76
CA GLY A 147 -5.26 -7.75 -18.22
C GLY A 147 -4.52 -6.52 -18.74
N SER A 148 -3.88 -5.72 -17.88
CA SER A 148 -3.02 -4.62 -18.34
C SER A 148 -1.64 -5.13 -18.76
N PRO A 149 -0.94 -4.46 -19.70
CA PRO A 149 0.44 -4.79 -20.04
C PRO A 149 1.37 -4.55 -18.84
N ASP A 150 2.53 -5.21 -18.85
CA ASP A 150 3.58 -4.86 -17.92
C ASP A 150 4.22 -3.54 -18.33
N LEU A 151 4.22 -2.57 -17.40
CA LEU A 151 4.84 -1.27 -17.68
C LEU A 151 6.38 -1.36 -17.70
N ALA A 152 6.95 -2.44 -17.15
CA ALA A 152 8.38 -2.71 -17.24
C ALA A 152 8.82 -3.11 -18.65
N ASP A 153 7.88 -3.53 -19.50
CA ASP A 153 8.12 -3.93 -20.88
C ASP A 153 7.96 -2.76 -21.88
N LEU A 154 7.63 -1.55 -21.39
CA LEU A 154 7.47 -0.32 -22.16
C LEU A 154 8.68 0.60 -22.02
#